data_6f688dda720bd12a6a6d1809915941ef
#
_entry.id   6f688dda720bd12a6a6d1809915941ef
#
_cell.length_a   1.000
_cell.length_b   1.000
_cell.length_c   1.000
_cell.angle_alpha   90.00
_cell.angle_beta   90.00
_cell.angle_gamma   90.00
#
_symmetry.space_group_name_H-M   'P 1'
#
loop_
_entity.id
_entity.type
_entity.pdbx_description
1 polymer ?
#
loop_
_entity_poly.entity_id
_entity_poly.type
_entity_poly.pdbx_seq_one_letter_code
_entity_poly.pdbx_strand_id
1 'polypeptide(L)'
;MKKCNKPHCNACPYIKEGKNITINGTQWRMMKNLDCNSHNIVYAIVCKKDTCKQVYLGETKRTLKSRLAEHCRYVENRDSTATGQHFNSPGHSLADLSITVIEQVKKSDIVYRKEREEHHIRRFNTLYKGLNRKV
;
A
#
# COMPACT_ATOMS: atom_id res chain seq x y z
N MET A 1 -12.34 -1.90 3.51
CA MET A 1 -11.71 -1.69 2.18
C MET A 1 -12.42 -2.50 1.14
N LYS A 2 -12.87 -1.87 0.08
CA LYS A 2 -13.58 -2.51 -1.03
C LYS A 2 -13.10 -1.95 -2.37
N LYS A 3 -13.27 -2.72 -3.43
CA LYS A 3 -13.15 -2.23 -4.81
C LYS A 3 -14.25 -1.21 -5.06
N CYS A 4 -13.97 -0.16 -5.84
CA CYS A 4 -15.01 0.82 -6.18
C CYS A 4 -16.01 0.28 -7.23
N ASN A 5 -15.57 -0.72 -8.00
CA ASN A 5 -16.36 -1.35 -9.07
C ASN A 5 -16.89 -0.38 -10.13
N LYS A 6 -16.26 0.79 -10.26
CA LYS A 6 -16.60 1.73 -11.31
C LYS A 6 -16.06 1.25 -12.66
N PRO A 7 -16.74 1.55 -13.76
CA PRO A 7 -16.25 1.19 -15.10
C PRO A 7 -14.83 1.73 -15.34
N HIS A 8 -13.99 0.91 -15.96
CA HIS A 8 -12.62 1.27 -16.34
C HIS A 8 -11.70 1.65 -15.17
N CYS A 9 -12.00 1.20 -13.95
CA CYS A 9 -11.12 1.43 -12.82
C CYS A 9 -9.91 0.49 -12.89
N ASN A 10 -8.74 1.04 -13.17
CA ASN A 10 -7.50 0.26 -13.28
C ASN A 10 -6.96 -0.20 -11.92
N ALA A 11 -7.46 0.37 -10.82
CA ALA A 11 -7.02 -0.01 -9.48
C ALA A 11 -7.73 -1.25 -8.95
N CYS A 12 -8.99 -1.47 -9.33
CA CYS A 12 -9.79 -2.58 -8.78
C CYS A 12 -9.09 -3.94 -8.81
N PRO A 13 -8.38 -4.33 -9.89
CA PRO A 13 -7.69 -5.64 -9.90
C PRO A 13 -6.62 -5.81 -8.83
N TYR A 14 -6.08 -4.72 -8.30
CA TYR A 14 -5.00 -4.74 -7.31
C TYR A 14 -5.49 -4.60 -5.87
N ILE A 15 -6.77 -4.28 -5.66
CA ILE A 15 -7.29 -3.98 -4.33
C ILE A 15 -7.38 -5.24 -3.49
N LYS A 16 -6.75 -5.19 -2.32
CA LYS A 16 -6.92 -6.19 -1.28
C LYS A 16 -8.12 -5.80 -0.43
N GLU A 17 -9.24 -6.48 -0.65
CA GLU A 17 -10.47 -6.24 0.11
C GLU A 17 -10.40 -6.88 1.49
N GLY A 18 -11.17 -6.35 2.43
CA GLY A 18 -11.31 -6.94 3.74
C GLY A 18 -11.57 -5.93 4.84
N LYS A 19 -11.81 -6.46 6.04
CA LYS A 19 -12.02 -5.68 7.26
C LYS A 19 -10.78 -5.66 8.15
N ASN A 20 -9.91 -6.63 7.98
CA ASN A 20 -8.70 -6.79 8.80
C ASN A 20 -7.52 -7.15 7.91
N ILE A 21 -6.33 -6.81 8.38
CA ILE A 21 -5.07 -7.21 7.76
C ILE A 21 -4.10 -7.60 8.87
N THR A 22 -3.25 -8.59 8.60
CA THR A 22 -2.17 -8.97 9.51
C THR A 22 -0.84 -8.72 8.79
N ILE A 23 0.03 -7.93 9.41
CA ILE A 23 1.36 -7.61 8.88
C ILE A 23 2.39 -7.95 9.94
N ASN A 24 3.31 -8.84 9.60
CA ASN A 24 4.37 -9.29 10.52
C ASN A 24 3.83 -9.70 11.90
N GLY A 25 2.68 -10.39 11.91
CA GLY A 25 2.06 -10.87 13.14
C GLY A 25 1.19 -9.86 13.86
N THR A 26 1.16 -8.60 13.44
CA THR A 26 0.31 -7.56 14.03
C THR A 26 -0.97 -7.41 13.25
N GLN A 27 -2.10 -7.60 13.93
CA GLN A 27 -3.42 -7.47 13.32
C GLN A 27 -3.90 -6.03 13.39
N TRP A 28 -4.53 -5.57 12.31
CA TRP A 28 -5.09 -4.24 12.21
C TRP A 28 -6.49 -4.29 11.63
N ARG A 29 -7.43 -3.58 12.26
CA ARG A 29 -8.79 -3.44 11.74
C ARG A 29 -8.88 -2.20 10.87
N MET A 30 -9.28 -2.40 9.62
CA MET A 30 -9.42 -1.31 8.66
C MET A 30 -10.67 -0.47 8.92
N MET A 31 -10.60 0.82 8.59
CA MET A 31 -11.74 1.72 8.65
C MET A 31 -12.80 1.29 7.64
N LYS A 32 -14.05 1.72 7.88
CA LYS A 32 -15.16 1.48 6.95
C LYS A 32 -15.13 2.48 5.79
N ASN A 33 -15.78 2.10 4.69
CA ASN A 33 -16.03 2.98 3.53
C ASN A 33 -14.77 3.43 2.79
N LEU A 34 -13.71 2.64 2.81
CA LEU A 34 -12.50 2.89 2.05
C LEU A 34 -12.57 2.17 0.71
N ASP A 35 -12.14 2.84 -0.35
CA ASP A 35 -12.08 2.26 -1.70
C ASP A 35 -10.96 2.89 -2.54
N CYS A 36 -11.01 2.63 -3.85
CA CYS A 36 -10.01 3.13 -4.82
C CYS A 36 -9.88 4.66 -4.83
N ASN A 37 -10.92 5.37 -4.43
CA ASN A 37 -10.99 6.84 -4.47
C ASN A 37 -10.68 7.48 -3.12
N SER A 38 -10.40 6.71 -2.09
CA SER A 38 -10.00 7.24 -0.79
C SER A 38 -8.69 8.02 -0.92
N HIS A 39 -8.62 9.17 -0.28
CA HIS A 39 -7.48 10.09 -0.36
C HIS A 39 -7.02 10.50 1.03
N ASN A 40 -5.87 11.17 1.10
CA ASN A 40 -5.25 11.56 2.37
C ASN A 40 -5.10 10.35 3.29
N ILE A 41 -4.28 9.40 2.85
CA ILE A 41 -4.26 8.05 3.39
C ILE A 41 -2.84 7.58 3.68
N VAL A 42 -2.75 6.63 4.62
CA VAL A 42 -1.63 5.69 4.74
C VAL A 42 -2.10 4.37 4.13
N TYR A 43 -1.33 3.82 3.22
CA TYR A 43 -1.68 2.60 2.49
C TYR A 43 -0.59 1.53 2.63
N ALA A 44 -0.96 0.29 2.35
CA ALA A 44 -0.03 -0.83 2.33
C ALA A 44 -0.03 -1.47 0.94
N ILE A 45 1.15 -1.68 0.38
CA ILE A 45 1.36 -2.56 -0.76
C ILE A 45 1.85 -3.88 -0.21
N VAL A 46 1.13 -4.94 -0.53
CA VAL A 46 1.39 -6.29 -0.02
C VAL A 46 1.73 -7.21 -1.20
N CYS A 47 2.87 -7.88 -1.11
CA CYS A 47 3.21 -8.93 -2.07
C CYS A 47 2.32 -10.15 -1.81
N LYS A 48 1.56 -10.57 -2.82
CA LYS A 48 0.63 -11.70 -2.71
C LYS A 48 1.32 -13.06 -2.73
N LYS A 49 2.60 -13.10 -3.06
CA LYS A 49 3.34 -14.35 -3.19
C LYS A 49 3.41 -15.05 -1.84
N ASP A 50 2.97 -16.30 -1.77
CA ASP A 50 2.85 -17.05 -0.50
C ASP A 50 4.18 -17.16 0.24
N THR A 51 5.28 -17.27 -0.46
CA THR A 51 6.62 -17.37 0.11
C THR A 51 7.23 -16.03 0.48
N CYS A 52 6.56 -14.92 0.19
CA CYS A 52 7.07 -13.57 0.39
C CYS A 52 6.24 -12.79 1.42
N LYS A 53 5.06 -12.32 1.03
CA LYS A 53 4.14 -11.54 1.87
C LYS A 53 4.72 -10.25 2.42
N GLN A 54 5.81 -9.75 1.86
CA GLN A 54 6.42 -8.51 2.33
C GLN A 54 5.55 -7.29 2.03
N VAL A 55 5.64 -6.28 2.88
CA VAL A 55 4.76 -5.12 2.86
C VAL A 55 5.57 -3.83 2.81
N TYR A 56 5.09 -2.90 1.98
CA TYR A 56 5.56 -1.52 1.93
C TYR A 56 4.41 -0.61 2.40
N LEU A 57 4.69 0.28 3.35
CA LEU A 57 3.74 1.30 3.78
C LEU A 57 4.13 2.65 3.19
N GLY A 58 3.14 3.36 2.68
CA GLY A 58 3.33 4.68 2.11
C GLY A 58 2.20 5.62 2.50
N GLU A 59 2.37 6.91 2.17
CA GLU A 59 1.34 7.90 2.38
C GLU A 59 1.13 8.71 1.10
N THR A 60 -0.07 9.25 0.95
CA THR A 60 -0.38 10.15 -0.16
C THR A 60 -1.55 11.06 0.20
N LYS A 61 -1.50 12.29 -0.28
CA LYS A 61 -2.64 13.20 -0.25
C LYS A 61 -3.67 12.84 -1.33
N ARG A 62 -3.19 12.28 -2.44
CA ARG A 62 -4.01 11.94 -3.60
C ARG A 62 -4.81 10.66 -3.36
N THR A 63 -5.63 10.27 -4.33
CA THR A 63 -6.40 9.04 -4.24
C THR A 63 -5.48 7.81 -4.29
N LEU A 64 -5.96 6.72 -3.67
CA LEU A 64 -5.27 5.44 -3.75
C LEU A 64 -5.02 5.04 -5.20
N LYS A 65 -6.02 5.22 -6.06
CA LYS A 65 -5.94 4.91 -7.49
C LYS A 65 -4.79 5.65 -8.17
N SER A 66 -4.65 6.95 -7.92
CA SER A 66 -3.57 7.76 -8.49
C SER A 66 -2.19 7.31 -7.99
N ARG A 67 -2.09 7.04 -6.70
CA ARG A 67 -0.81 6.61 -6.11
C ARG A 67 -0.41 5.22 -6.59
N LEU A 68 -1.39 4.32 -6.71
CA LEU A 68 -1.13 2.99 -7.27
C LEU A 68 -0.59 3.08 -8.71
N ALA A 69 -1.15 3.96 -9.53
CA ALA A 69 -0.67 4.15 -10.89
C ALA A 69 0.81 4.55 -10.92
N GLU A 70 1.27 5.37 -9.95
CA GLU A 70 2.69 5.69 -9.83
C GLU A 70 3.53 4.46 -9.51
N HIS A 71 3.09 3.64 -8.55
CA HIS A 71 3.83 2.41 -8.20
C HIS A 71 3.89 1.44 -9.38
N CYS A 72 2.81 1.33 -10.15
CA CYS A 72 2.83 0.51 -11.36
C CYS A 72 3.86 1.02 -12.37
N ARG A 73 3.98 2.34 -12.53
CA ARG A 73 5.01 2.92 -13.39
C ARG A 73 6.42 2.65 -12.88
N TYR A 74 6.63 2.68 -11.55
CA TYR A 74 7.94 2.33 -10.98
C TYR A 74 8.33 0.91 -11.36
N VAL A 75 7.39 -0.02 -11.31
CA VAL A 75 7.64 -1.42 -11.69
C VAL A 75 7.91 -1.53 -13.19
N GLU A 76 7.08 -0.90 -14.02
CA GLU A 76 7.21 -0.95 -15.48
C GLU A 76 8.53 -0.34 -15.96
N ASN A 77 8.96 0.77 -15.34
CA ASN A 77 10.19 1.48 -15.69
C ASN A 77 11.43 0.94 -14.97
N ARG A 78 11.28 -0.09 -14.16
CA ARG A 78 12.35 -0.69 -13.35
C ARG A 78 13.07 0.34 -12.49
N ASP A 79 12.29 1.24 -11.89
CA ASP A 79 12.84 2.27 -11.02
C ASP A 79 13.46 1.67 -9.76
N SER A 80 14.44 2.39 -9.18
CA SER A 80 15.14 1.95 -7.98
C SER A 80 14.35 2.17 -6.69
N THR A 81 13.08 2.55 -6.77
CA THR A 81 12.19 2.65 -5.61
C THR A 81 11.98 1.27 -4.97
N ALA A 82 11.54 1.26 -3.71
CA ALA A 82 11.34 0.01 -2.98
C ALA A 82 10.41 -0.95 -3.72
N THR A 83 9.26 -0.46 -4.21
CA THR A 83 8.29 -1.30 -4.92
C THR A 83 8.76 -1.64 -6.33
N GLY A 84 9.40 -0.69 -7.03
CA GLY A 84 9.97 -0.94 -8.35
C GLY A 84 10.97 -2.08 -8.33
N GLN A 85 11.87 -2.09 -7.36
CA GLN A 85 12.86 -3.16 -7.24
C GLN A 85 12.24 -4.49 -6.81
N HIS A 86 11.32 -4.45 -5.83
CA HIS A 86 10.75 -5.69 -5.32
C HIS A 86 9.98 -6.46 -6.40
N PHE A 87 9.09 -5.78 -7.12
CA PHE A 87 8.24 -6.45 -8.12
C PHE A 87 8.95 -6.71 -9.45
N ASN A 88 10.21 -6.33 -9.55
CA ASN A 88 11.11 -6.72 -10.65
C ASN A 88 12.15 -7.75 -10.21
N SER A 89 12.15 -8.15 -8.94
CA SER A 89 13.11 -9.15 -8.45
C SER A 89 12.76 -10.54 -8.98
N PRO A 90 13.74 -11.48 -8.98
CA PRO A 90 13.49 -12.83 -9.51
C PRO A 90 12.27 -13.50 -8.87
N GLY A 91 11.43 -14.09 -9.71
CA GLY A 91 10.22 -14.76 -9.26
C GLY A 91 9.05 -13.83 -8.91
N HIS A 92 9.20 -12.52 -9.10
CA HIS A 92 8.16 -11.53 -8.83
C HIS A 92 7.73 -10.82 -10.12
N SER A 93 6.51 -10.29 -10.09
CA SER A 93 5.98 -9.47 -11.18
C SER A 93 4.91 -8.53 -10.62
N LEU A 94 4.43 -7.63 -11.46
CA LEU A 94 3.33 -6.73 -11.09
C LEU A 94 2.07 -7.50 -10.68
N ALA A 95 1.88 -8.73 -11.18
CA ALA A 95 0.75 -9.58 -10.79
C ALA A 95 0.76 -9.94 -9.30
N ASP A 96 1.90 -9.84 -8.63
CA ASP A 96 2.03 -10.13 -7.20
C ASP A 96 1.69 -8.93 -6.31
N LEU A 97 1.45 -7.75 -6.89
CA LEU A 97 1.15 -6.54 -6.14
C LEU A 97 -0.31 -6.48 -5.75
N SER A 98 -0.58 -6.23 -4.47
CA SER A 98 -1.90 -5.85 -3.98
C SER A 98 -1.76 -4.61 -3.11
N ILE A 99 -2.85 -3.85 -2.96
CA ILE A 99 -2.84 -2.59 -2.22
C ILE A 99 -4.11 -2.44 -1.39
N THR A 100 -3.97 -1.86 -0.21
CA THR A 100 -5.11 -1.54 0.66
C THR A 100 -4.84 -0.27 1.45
N VAL A 101 -5.89 0.35 1.98
CA VAL A 101 -5.76 1.52 2.85
C VAL A 101 -5.66 1.07 4.30
N ILE A 102 -4.64 1.54 5.01
CA ILE A 102 -4.48 1.28 6.44
C ILE A 102 -5.24 2.33 7.25
N GLU A 103 -5.11 3.59 6.88
CA GLU A 103 -5.78 4.67 7.61
C GLU A 103 -6.09 5.83 6.66
N GLN A 104 -7.31 6.36 6.75
CA GLN A 104 -7.62 7.66 6.17
C GLN A 104 -7.39 8.71 7.23
N VAL A 105 -6.50 9.66 6.96
CA VAL A 105 -6.09 10.68 7.92
C VAL A 105 -7.11 11.82 7.89
N LYS A 106 -7.55 12.25 9.08
CA LYS A 106 -8.60 13.29 9.19
C LYS A 106 -8.10 14.69 8.82
N LYS A 107 -6.82 14.98 9.10
CA LYS A 107 -6.24 16.29 8.78
C LYS A 107 -5.50 16.22 7.47
N SER A 108 -5.79 17.15 6.55
CA SER A 108 -5.06 17.28 5.30
C SER A 108 -3.75 18.05 5.52
N ASP A 109 -2.87 17.49 6.34
CA ASP A 109 -1.61 18.08 6.76
C ASP A 109 -0.51 17.06 6.47
N ILE A 110 0.49 17.47 5.67
CA ILE A 110 1.58 16.58 5.27
C ILE A 110 2.40 16.11 6.48
N VAL A 111 2.63 16.97 7.46
CA VAL A 111 3.42 16.60 8.65
C VAL A 111 2.69 15.52 9.43
N TYR A 112 1.39 15.72 9.70
CA TYR A 112 0.59 14.75 10.43
C TYR A 112 0.47 13.43 9.66
N ARG A 113 0.26 13.49 8.34
CA ARG A 113 0.17 12.28 7.51
C ARG A 113 1.46 11.48 7.53
N LYS A 114 2.61 12.16 7.47
CA LYS A 114 3.91 11.50 7.58
C LYS A 114 4.15 10.91 8.97
N GLU A 115 3.69 11.56 10.01
CA GLU A 115 3.74 11.00 11.38
C GLU A 115 2.91 9.71 11.47
N ARG A 116 1.74 9.68 10.83
CA ARG A 116 0.91 8.47 10.80
C ARG A 116 1.58 7.35 9.99
N GLU A 117 2.19 7.69 8.87
CA GLU A 117 2.99 6.71 8.10
C GLU A 117 4.10 6.11 8.97
N GLU A 118 4.88 6.97 9.62
CA GLU A 118 5.97 6.54 10.49
C GLU A 118 5.47 5.65 11.64
N HIS A 119 4.35 6.04 12.26
CA HIS A 119 3.71 5.26 13.31
C HIS A 119 3.41 3.84 12.83
N HIS A 120 2.85 3.69 11.64
CA HIS A 120 2.50 2.38 11.10
C HIS A 120 3.73 1.59 10.65
N ILE A 121 4.75 2.24 10.10
CA ILE A 121 6.01 1.59 9.76
C ILE A 121 6.62 0.94 11.00
N ARG A 122 6.63 1.65 12.13
CA ARG A 122 7.15 1.13 13.40
C ARG A 122 6.25 0.04 13.96
N ARG A 123 4.94 0.26 13.97
CA ARG A 123 3.96 -0.69 14.50
C ARG A 123 4.02 -2.03 13.79
N PHE A 124 4.10 -2.01 12.46
CA PHE A 124 4.12 -3.21 11.64
C PHE A 124 5.54 -3.71 11.32
N ASN A 125 6.55 -2.98 11.76
CA ASN A 125 7.96 -3.34 11.56
C ASN A 125 8.33 -3.57 10.08
N THR A 126 7.82 -2.74 9.18
CA THR A 126 8.07 -2.89 7.75
C THR A 126 9.42 -2.35 7.30
N LEU A 127 10.13 -1.63 8.18
CA LEU A 127 11.50 -1.20 7.90
C LEU A 127 12.48 -2.39 7.97
N TYR A 128 12.39 -3.21 9.01
CA TYR A 128 13.30 -4.34 9.22
C TYR A 128 12.77 -5.65 8.67
N LYS A 129 11.44 -5.85 8.65
CA LYS A 129 10.80 -7.07 8.18
C LYS A 129 9.85 -6.81 7.01
N GLY A 130 10.17 -5.85 6.16
CA GLY A 130 9.36 -5.48 5.02
C GLY A 130 10.14 -4.68 4.01
N LEU A 131 9.43 -3.90 3.19
CA LEU A 131 10.00 -3.20 2.05
C LEU A 131 10.35 -1.74 2.31
N ASN A 132 9.98 -1.19 3.46
CA ASN A 132 10.33 0.20 3.76
C ASN A 132 11.84 0.34 3.96
N ARG A 133 12.40 1.45 3.44
CA ARG A 133 13.83 1.73 3.49
C ARG A 133 14.21 2.76 4.53
N LYS A 134 13.23 3.52 5.00
CA LYS A 134 13.42 4.55 6.05
C LYS A 134 12.10 4.80 6.76
N VAL A 135 12.19 5.33 7.92
CA VAL A 135 11.03 5.76 8.70
C VAL A 135 10.74 7.24 8.42
#